data_2cd19fc3c793532ee3aaecc01b721673
#
_entry.id   2cd19fc3c793532ee3aaecc01b721673
#
_cell.length_a   1.000
_cell.length_b   1.000
_cell.length_c   1.000
_cell.angle_alpha   90.00
_cell.angle_beta   90.00
_cell.angle_gamma   90.00
#
_symmetry.space_group_name_H-M   'P 1'
#
loop_
_entity.id
_entity.type
_entity.pdbx_description
1 polymer ?
#
loop_
_entity_poly.entity_id
_entity_poly.type
_entity_poly.pdbx_seq_one_letter_code
_entity_poly.pdbx_strand_id
1 'polypeptide(L)'
;KHSHACVWGMEGAAPLLDWLGVQRRHRYARASALDEGEASLTGMLLLDLPDHDSVVTGSAALVDRLVKMADMLVWVLDPLKYADASVHRRYLMPLAGHAAVTTVVLNQVDTLSPDQADDCRSDLRRLLDAEGLSETQVLVTSATTGVGLDELRRVLANAVAVRQAAAERITADIDALVERFAVYAGA
;
A
#
# COMPACT_ATOMS: atom_id res chain seq x y z
N LYS A 1 7.10 4.90 -18.25
CA LYS A 1 7.10 3.80 -17.30
C LYS A 1 5.68 3.21 -17.19
N HIS A 2 5.56 1.93 -16.82
CA HIS A 2 4.27 1.21 -16.73
C HIS A 2 4.03 0.79 -15.29
N SER A 3 2.75 0.71 -14.88
CA SER A 3 2.39 0.14 -13.58
C SER A 3 2.65 -1.36 -13.57
N HIS A 4 3.14 -1.86 -12.44
CA HIS A 4 3.36 -3.28 -12.19
C HIS A 4 2.43 -3.73 -11.06
N ALA A 5 1.98 -4.98 -11.11
CA ALA A 5 1.14 -5.56 -10.07
C ALA A 5 1.75 -6.87 -9.58
N CYS A 6 1.77 -7.05 -8.27
CA CYS A 6 2.08 -8.31 -7.62
C CYS A 6 0.85 -8.80 -6.84
N VAL A 7 0.47 -10.06 -7.03
CA VAL A 7 -0.77 -10.63 -6.48
C VAL A 7 -0.45 -11.88 -5.68
N TRP A 8 -0.89 -11.95 -4.43
CA TRP A 8 -0.73 -13.10 -3.53
C TRP A 8 -2.00 -13.95 -3.49
N GLY A 9 -2.02 -15.04 -4.27
CA GLY A 9 -3.09 -16.04 -4.23
C GLY A 9 -4.50 -15.54 -4.52
N MET A 10 -4.66 -14.44 -5.22
CA MET A 10 -5.96 -13.81 -5.47
C MET A 10 -6.56 -14.34 -6.77
N GLU A 11 -7.39 -15.39 -6.67
CA GLU A 11 -8.27 -15.77 -7.77
C GLU A 11 -9.26 -14.61 -8.05
N GLY A 12 -9.39 -14.21 -9.31
CA GLY A 12 -10.29 -13.13 -9.72
C GLY A 12 -9.68 -11.72 -9.75
N ALA A 13 -8.39 -11.53 -9.48
CA ALA A 13 -7.72 -10.22 -9.61
C ALA A 13 -7.69 -9.68 -11.05
N ALA A 14 -7.83 -10.55 -12.06
CA ALA A 14 -7.69 -10.18 -13.46
C ALA A 14 -8.65 -9.06 -13.91
N PRO A 15 -9.97 -9.10 -13.60
CA PRO A 15 -10.88 -8.02 -13.98
C PRO A 15 -10.50 -6.66 -13.39
N LEU A 16 -10.05 -6.63 -12.12
CA LEU A 16 -9.60 -5.42 -11.47
C LEU A 16 -8.34 -4.87 -12.13
N LEU A 17 -7.37 -5.73 -12.43
CA LEU A 17 -6.13 -5.34 -13.12
C LEU A 17 -6.37 -4.90 -14.56
N ASP A 18 -7.34 -5.48 -15.27
CA ASP A 18 -7.76 -5.03 -16.59
C ASP A 18 -8.39 -3.64 -16.52
N TRP A 19 -9.27 -3.40 -15.55
CA TRP A 19 -9.87 -2.09 -15.29
C TRP A 19 -8.85 -1.02 -14.90
N LEU A 20 -7.81 -1.38 -14.12
CA LEU A 20 -6.69 -0.50 -13.76
C LEU A 20 -5.71 -0.27 -14.92
N GLY A 21 -5.88 -0.95 -16.05
CA GLY A 21 -5.01 -0.83 -17.21
C GLY A 21 -3.62 -1.43 -17.03
N VAL A 22 -3.42 -2.31 -16.04
CA VAL A 22 -2.16 -3.01 -15.84
C VAL A 22 -2.03 -4.09 -16.91
N GLN A 23 -1.01 -3.99 -17.76
CA GLN A 23 -0.80 -4.95 -18.84
C GLN A 23 -0.42 -6.34 -18.29
N ARG A 24 -0.88 -7.42 -18.92
CA ARG A 24 -0.64 -8.82 -18.47
C ARG A 24 0.84 -9.13 -18.23
N ARG A 25 1.75 -8.63 -19.06
CA ARG A 25 3.20 -8.82 -18.92
C ARG A 25 3.81 -8.13 -17.68
N HIS A 26 3.07 -7.26 -17.01
CA HIS A 26 3.45 -6.53 -15.80
C HIS A 26 2.68 -7.03 -14.57
N ARG A 27 2.08 -8.22 -14.63
CA ARG A 27 1.38 -8.86 -13.52
C ARG A 27 2.17 -10.06 -13.04
N TYR A 28 2.48 -10.10 -11.78
CA TYR A 28 3.26 -11.15 -11.14
C TYR A 28 2.40 -11.83 -10.08
N ALA A 29 2.21 -13.15 -10.21
CA ALA A 29 1.52 -13.95 -9.21
C ALA A 29 2.53 -14.53 -8.21
N ARG A 30 2.22 -14.42 -6.93
CA ARG A 30 2.91 -15.06 -5.81
C ARG A 30 2.03 -16.20 -5.28
N ALA A 31 2.16 -17.37 -5.88
CA ALA A 31 1.34 -18.55 -5.56
C ALA A 31 2.15 -19.83 -5.64
N SER A 32 3.48 -19.75 -5.58
CA SER A 32 4.36 -20.92 -5.67
C SER A 32 4.74 -21.46 -4.29
N ALA A 33 5.20 -22.71 -4.24
CA ALA A 33 5.77 -23.30 -3.02
C ALA A 33 6.98 -22.50 -2.47
N LEU A 34 7.61 -21.66 -3.28
CA LEU A 34 8.67 -20.75 -2.86
C LEU A 34 8.16 -19.53 -2.07
N ASP A 35 6.85 -19.28 -2.09
CA ASP A 35 6.20 -18.17 -1.40
C ASP A 35 5.53 -18.61 -0.08
N GLU A 36 5.82 -19.82 0.44
CA GLU A 36 5.22 -20.36 1.68
C GLU A 36 5.40 -19.44 2.90
N GLY A 37 6.47 -18.67 2.95
CA GLY A 37 6.71 -17.65 4.00
C GLY A 37 5.81 -16.41 3.88
N GLU A 38 5.03 -16.27 2.83
CA GLU A 38 4.18 -15.10 2.53
C GLU A 38 2.67 -15.38 2.67
N ALA A 39 2.29 -16.50 3.30
CA ALA A 39 0.89 -16.89 3.47
C ALA A 39 0.02 -15.82 4.15
N SER A 40 0.60 -15.01 5.04
CA SER A 40 -0.06 -13.87 5.69
C SER A 40 -0.41 -12.70 4.74
N LEU A 41 0.12 -12.72 3.52
CA LEU A 41 -0.15 -11.73 2.48
C LEU A 41 -1.21 -12.23 1.47
N THR A 42 -1.75 -13.45 1.65
CA THR A 42 -2.77 -14.00 0.77
C THR A 42 -3.97 -13.07 0.64
N GLY A 43 -4.38 -12.77 -0.59
CA GLY A 43 -5.43 -11.80 -0.90
C GLY A 43 -4.93 -10.37 -1.14
N MET A 44 -3.63 -10.12 -0.98
CA MET A 44 -3.03 -8.80 -1.27
C MET A 44 -2.81 -8.61 -2.77
N LEU A 45 -3.12 -7.40 -3.23
CA LEU A 45 -2.73 -6.88 -4.52
C LEU A 45 -1.87 -5.64 -4.31
N LEU A 46 -0.58 -5.73 -4.62
CA LEU A 46 0.37 -4.62 -4.55
C LEU A 46 0.55 -3.99 -5.94
N LEU A 47 0.29 -2.69 -6.04
CA LEU A 47 0.50 -1.92 -7.26
C LEU A 47 1.75 -1.04 -7.10
N ASP A 48 2.73 -1.26 -7.97
CA ASP A 48 3.85 -0.35 -8.15
C ASP A 48 3.47 0.67 -9.23
N LEU A 49 3.36 1.92 -8.84
CA LEU A 49 2.98 3.01 -9.72
C LEU A 49 4.23 3.68 -10.31
N PRO A 50 4.16 4.18 -11.55
CA PRO A 50 5.25 4.93 -12.15
C PRO A 50 5.64 6.13 -11.30
N ASP A 51 6.92 6.49 -11.31
CA ASP A 51 7.41 7.70 -10.64
C ASP A 51 6.56 8.91 -11.05
N HIS A 52 6.26 9.72 -10.08
CA HIS A 52 5.47 10.94 -10.25
C HIS A 52 6.08 11.95 -11.23
N ASP A 53 7.40 11.96 -11.40
CA ASP A 53 8.12 12.83 -12.37
C ASP A 53 7.88 12.41 -13.83
N SER A 54 7.43 11.17 -14.07
CA SER A 54 7.16 10.63 -15.41
C SER A 54 5.69 10.69 -15.81
N VAL A 55 4.84 11.32 -15.00
CA VAL A 55 3.40 11.39 -15.21
C VAL A 55 3.06 12.40 -16.29
N VAL A 56 2.99 11.92 -17.53
CA VAL A 56 2.23 12.57 -18.60
C VAL A 56 0.77 12.72 -18.14
N THR A 57 0.15 13.82 -18.48
CA THR A 57 -1.12 14.39 -18.03
C THR A 57 -2.36 13.47 -17.84
N GLY A 58 -2.26 12.17 -18.09
CA GLY A 58 -3.33 11.19 -17.87
C GLY A 58 -3.25 10.40 -16.56
N SER A 59 -2.09 10.39 -15.89
CA SER A 59 -1.84 9.54 -14.73
C SER A 59 -2.26 10.15 -13.39
N ALA A 60 -2.38 11.47 -13.28
CA ALA A 60 -2.81 12.12 -12.03
C ALA A 60 -4.23 11.67 -11.62
N ALA A 61 -5.16 11.62 -12.57
CA ALA A 61 -6.53 11.15 -12.32
C ALA A 61 -6.58 9.65 -11.95
N LEU A 62 -5.65 8.85 -12.46
CA LEU A 62 -5.53 7.43 -12.08
C LEU A 62 -4.99 7.32 -10.64
N VAL A 63 -3.94 8.07 -10.31
CA VAL A 63 -3.38 8.10 -8.95
C VAL A 63 -4.44 8.57 -7.94
N ASP A 64 -5.16 9.65 -8.22
CA ASP A 64 -6.25 10.15 -7.36
C ASP A 64 -7.35 9.11 -7.16
N ARG A 65 -7.67 8.33 -8.20
CA ARG A 65 -8.65 7.25 -8.10
C ARG A 65 -8.11 6.09 -7.26
N LEU A 66 -6.86 5.70 -7.46
CA LEU A 66 -6.22 4.62 -6.71
C LEU A 66 -6.08 4.96 -5.23
N VAL A 67 -5.70 6.19 -4.90
CA VAL A 67 -5.63 6.67 -3.50
C VAL A 67 -6.98 6.51 -2.78
N LYS A 68 -8.10 6.78 -3.47
CA LYS A 68 -9.46 6.64 -2.90
C LYS A 68 -9.94 5.20 -2.77
N MET A 69 -9.31 4.26 -3.45
CA MET A 69 -9.73 2.86 -3.51
C MET A 69 -8.78 1.92 -2.77
N ALA A 70 -7.55 2.34 -2.56
CA ALA A 70 -6.55 1.53 -1.89
C ALA A 70 -6.87 1.40 -0.40
N ASP A 71 -6.78 0.19 0.13
CA ASP A 71 -6.91 -0.08 1.56
C ASP A 71 -5.66 0.39 2.33
N MET A 72 -4.54 0.56 1.64
CA MET A 72 -3.28 1.04 2.21
C MET A 72 -2.44 1.74 1.14
N LEU A 73 -1.79 2.83 1.53
CA LEU A 73 -0.83 3.57 0.72
C LEU A 73 0.57 3.39 1.30
N VAL A 74 1.51 2.96 0.48
CA VAL A 74 2.92 2.86 0.86
C VAL A 74 3.72 3.88 0.05
N TRP A 75 4.24 4.90 0.73
CA TRP A 75 5.03 5.94 0.11
C TRP A 75 6.51 5.67 0.34
N VAL A 76 7.25 5.36 -0.71
CA VAL A 76 8.68 5.00 -0.62
C VAL A 76 9.53 6.22 -0.95
N LEU A 77 10.37 6.61 -0.01
CA LEU A 77 11.31 7.72 -0.10
C LEU A 77 12.75 7.20 0.02
N ASP A 78 13.69 7.94 -0.51
CA ASP A 78 15.13 7.72 -0.32
C ASP A 78 15.76 8.85 0.51
N PRO A 79 16.94 8.61 1.14
CA PRO A 79 17.61 9.59 2.00
C PRO A 79 18.02 10.89 1.31
N LEU A 80 18.11 10.91 -0.01
CA LEU A 80 18.49 12.11 -0.77
C LEU A 80 17.29 13.00 -1.08
N LYS A 81 16.07 12.43 -1.09
CA LYS A 81 14.86 13.12 -1.57
C LYS A 81 13.73 13.17 -0.55
N TYR A 82 13.87 12.56 0.64
CA TYR A 82 12.78 12.50 1.63
C TYR A 82 12.29 13.90 2.06
N ALA A 83 13.15 14.91 2.03
CA ALA A 83 12.82 16.29 2.40
C ALA A 83 12.50 17.19 1.18
N ASP A 84 12.31 16.63 -0.02
CA ASP A 84 11.96 17.43 -1.20
C ASP A 84 10.58 18.06 -1.03
N ALA A 85 10.56 19.39 -0.90
CA ALA A 85 9.34 20.17 -0.69
C ALA A 85 8.31 20.01 -1.83
N SER A 86 8.73 19.62 -3.04
CA SER A 86 7.82 19.36 -4.15
C SER A 86 7.07 18.05 -3.96
N VAL A 87 7.74 17.02 -3.44
CA VAL A 87 7.15 15.72 -3.09
C VAL A 87 6.13 15.91 -1.97
N HIS A 88 6.51 16.62 -0.91
CA HIS A 88 5.65 16.88 0.24
C HIS A 88 4.38 17.63 -0.15
N ARG A 89 4.50 18.79 -0.80
CA ARG A 89 3.34 19.62 -1.17
C ARG A 89 2.43 18.97 -2.19
N ARG A 90 2.98 18.25 -3.15
CA ARG A 90 2.20 17.70 -4.26
C ARG A 90 1.53 16.38 -3.93
N TYR A 91 2.15 15.56 -3.07
CA TYR A 91 1.73 14.17 -2.85
C TYR A 91 1.41 13.86 -1.39
N LEU A 92 2.27 14.22 -0.42
CA LEU A 92 2.08 13.85 0.97
C LEU A 92 1.02 14.70 1.67
N MET A 93 1.09 16.03 1.54
CA MET A 93 0.10 16.91 2.17
C MET A 93 -1.36 16.63 1.73
N PRO A 94 -1.66 16.35 0.44
CA PRO A 94 -3.02 15.95 0.05
C PRO A 94 -3.49 14.63 0.70
N LEU A 95 -2.57 13.79 1.19
CA LEU A 95 -2.88 12.54 1.89
C LEU A 95 -3.14 12.72 3.40
N ALA A 96 -3.08 13.93 3.95
CA ALA A 96 -3.33 14.16 5.38
C ALA A 96 -4.68 13.58 5.86
N GLY A 97 -5.71 13.63 5.01
CA GLY A 97 -7.00 12.97 5.28
C GLY A 97 -6.98 11.42 5.22
N HIS A 98 -5.86 10.82 4.80
CA HIS A 98 -5.66 9.38 4.68
C HIS A 98 -4.48 8.88 5.52
N ALA A 99 -4.05 9.65 6.54
CA ALA A 99 -2.89 9.34 7.37
C ALA A 99 -2.97 7.94 8.02
N ALA A 100 -4.15 7.53 8.46
CA ALA A 100 -4.39 6.24 9.10
C ALA A 100 -4.16 5.01 8.19
N VAL A 101 -4.25 5.19 6.86
CA VAL A 101 -4.02 4.13 5.86
C VAL A 101 -2.74 4.36 5.07
N THR A 102 -1.93 5.33 5.48
CA THR A 102 -0.66 5.68 4.82
C THR A 102 0.52 5.21 5.66
N THR A 103 1.48 4.56 5.02
CA THR A 103 2.78 4.20 5.59
C THR A 103 3.86 4.84 4.74
N VAL A 104 4.83 5.48 5.37
CA VAL A 104 6.02 6.02 4.71
C VAL A 104 7.20 5.10 4.98
N VAL A 105 7.92 4.75 3.93
CA VAL A 105 9.10 3.88 3.98
C VAL A 105 10.31 4.68 3.53
N LEU A 106 11.27 4.90 4.43
CA LEU A 106 12.59 5.43 4.12
C LEU A 106 13.47 4.25 3.71
N ASN A 107 13.65 4.08 2.41
CA ASN A 107 14.44 2.97 1.84
C ASN A 107 15.88 3.42 1.59
N GLN A 108 16.77 2.47 1.24
CA GLN A 108 18.21 2.70 0.97
C GLN A 108 19.03 3.17 2.18
N VAL A 109 18.61 2.80 3.39
CA VAL A 109 19.35 3.20 4.61
C VAL A 109 20.71 2.51 4.75
N ASP A 110 20.98 1.48 3.96
CA ASP A 110 22.32 0.87 3.81
C ASP A 110 23.38 1.85 3.25
N THR A 111 22.96 2.97 2.67
CA THR A 111 23.85 4.03 2.21
C THR A 111 24.26 5.02 3.31
N LEU A 112 23.68 4.90 4.50
CA LEU A 112 23.86 5.77 5.65
C LEU A 112 24.57 5.04 6.80
N SER A 113 25.22 5.78 7.69
CA SER A 113 25.57 5.26 9.00
C SER A 113 24.32 5.09 9.88
N PRO A 114 24.37 4.29 10.96
CA PRO A 114 23.24 4.14 11.87
C PRO A 114 22.72 5.48 12.42
N ASP A 115 23.63 6.36 12.84
CA ASP A 115 23.27 7.68 13.37
C ASP A 115 22.59 8.55 12.31
N GLN A 116 23.11 8.55 11.07
CA GLN A 116 22.50 9.27 9.95
C GLN A 116 21.11 8.72 9.59
N ALA A 117 20.91 7.40 9.67
CA ALA A 117 19.60 6.79 9.41
C ALA A 117 18.57 7.21 10.47
N ASP A 118 18.97 7.28 11.75
CA ASP A 118 18.13 7.76 12.85
C ASP A 118 17.82 9.25 12.74
N ASP A 119 18.80 10.06 12.34
CA ASP A 119 18.60 11.49 12.08
C ASP A 119 17.60 11.71 10.93
N CYS A 120 17.78 11.02 9.81
CA CYS A 120 16.84 11.09 8.66
C CYS A 120 15.42 10.66 9.06
N ARG A 121 15.29 9.58 9.83
CA ARG A 121 14.00 9.10 10.31
C ARG A 121 13.33 10.15 11.22
N SER A 122 14.09 10.74 12.13
CA SER A 122 13.58 11.73 13.07
C SER A 122 13.17 13.03 12.36
N ASP A 123 13.95 13.47 11.38
CA ASP A 123 13.62 14.64 10.57
C ASP A 123 12.39 14.41 9.68
N LEU A 124 12.30 13.25 9.02
CA LEU A 124 11.13 12.86 8.25
C LEU A 124 9.88 12.84 9.14
N ARG A 125 9.96 12.27 10.35
CA ARG A 125 8.86 12.28 11.30
C ARG A 125 8.39 13.71 11.60
N ARG A 126 9.32 14.61 11.90
CA ARG A 126 9.03 16.03 12.18
C ARG A 126 8.35 16.72 10.97
N LEU A 127 8.79 16.42 9.76
CA LEU A 127 8.15 16.95 8.54
C LEU A 127 6.71 16.46 8.40
N LEU A 128 6.48 15.16 8.56
CA LEU A 128 5.14 14.55 8.47
C LEU A 128 4.20 15.10 9.56
N ASP A 129 4.69 15.31 10.78
CA ASP A 129 3.92 15.90 11.87
C ASP A 129 3.47 17.35 11.53
N ALA A 130 4.37 18.13 10.94
CA ALA A 130 4.06 19.50 10.52
C ALA A 130 3.04 19.57 9.37
N GLU A 131 2.89 18.49 8.61
CA GLU A 131 1.99 18.35 7.45
C GLU A 131 0.64 17.68 7.80
N GLY A 132 0.40 17.37 9.07
CA GLY A 132 -0.84 16.73 9.51
C GLY A 132 -0.87 15.20 9.28
N LEU A 133 0.30 14.59 9.09
CA LEU A 133 0.51 13.16 8.90
C LEU A 133 1.09 12.49 10.15
N SER A 134 0.75 12.98 11.35
CA SER A 134 1.30 12.52 12.63
C SER A 134 1.01 11.04 12.93
N GLU A 135 -0.11 10.50 12.44
CA GLU A 135 -0.48 9.10 12.64
C GLU A 135 0.14 8.16 11.60
N THR A 136 0.78 8.70 10.56
CA THR A 136 1.43 7.90 9.53
C THR A 136 2.62 7.14 10.09
N GLN A 137 2.67 5.83 9.88
CA GLN A 137 3.81 5.02 10.29
C GLN A 137 5.03 5.30 9.40
N VAL A 138 6.21 5.45 10.00
CA VAL A 138 7.49 5.59 9.29
C VAL A 138 8.31 4.32 9.51
N LEU A 139 8.63 3.62 8.45
CA LEU A 139 9.51 2.46 8.43
C LEU A 139 10.85 2.80 7.78
N VAL A 140 11.90 2.14 8.25
CA VAL A 140 13.26 2.29 7.73
C VAL A 140 13.67 0.97 7.11
N THR A 141 14.04 0.98 5.82
CA THR A 141 14.31 -0.26 5.08
C THR A 141 15.56 -0.16 4.20
N SER A 142 16.10 -1.32 3.86
CA SER A 142 17.02 -1.51 2.74
C SER A 142 16.59 -2.72 1.93
N ALA A 143 16.16 -2.50 0.71
CA ALA A 143 15.84 -3.59 -0.21
C ALA A 143 17.06 -4.43 -0.60
N THR A 144 18.27 -3.84 -0.51
CA THR A 144 19.54 -4.49 -0.85
C THR A 144 20.00 -5.47 0.26
N THR A 145 19.89 -5.04 1.53
CA THR A 145 20.38 -5.79 2.68
C THR A 145 19.29 -6.57 3.42
N GLY A 146 18.02 -6.28 3.16
CA GLY A 146 16.88 -6.88 3.85
C GLY A 146 16.51 -6.20 5.17
N VAL A 147 17.26 -5.21 5.62
CA VAL A 147 16.95 -4.46 6.86
C VAL A 147 15.54 -3.88 6.79
N GLY A 148 14.76 -4.05 7.85
CA GLY A 148 13.40 -3.53 8.00
C GLY A 148 12.33 -4.19 7.14
N LEU A 149 12.66 -5.12 6.24
CA LEU A 149 11.67 -5.77 5.36
C LEU A 149 10.68 -6.64 6.14
N ASP A 150 11.11 -7.30 7.21
CA ASP A 150 10.20 -8.10 8.05
C ASP A 150 9.18 -7.23 8.80
N GLU A 151 9.56 -6.02 9.16
CA GLU A 151 8.63 -5.06 9.73
C GLU A 151 7.62 -4.57 8.68
N LEU A 152 8.08 -4.24 7.49
CA LEU A 152 7.20 -3.89 6.37
C LEU A 152 6.22 -5.03 6.05
N ARG A 153 6.70 -6.29 5.99
CA ARG A 153 5.83 -7.46 5.79
C ARG A 153 4.77 -7.59 6.87
N ARG A 154 5.12 -7.36 8.15
CA ARG A 154 4.15 -7.39 9.26
C ARG A 154 3.09 -6.30 9.12
N VAL A 155 3.47 -5.11 8.70
CA VAL A 155 2.53 -4.00 8.47
C VAL A 155 1.58 -4.34 7.33
N LEU A 156 2.07 -4.86 6.22
CA LEU A 156 1.26 -5.31 5.08
C LEU A 156 0.31 -6.45 5.47
N ALA A 157 0.82 -7.47 6.18
CA ALA A 157 0.01 -8.60 6.65
C ALA A 157 -1.11 -8.15 7.61
N ASN A 158 -0.84 -7.19 8.48
CA ASN A 158 -1.85 -6.63 9.36
C ASN A 158 -2.95 -5.90 8.56
N ALA A 159 -2.59 -5.13 7.55
CA ALA A 159 -3.58 -4.47 6.67
C ALA A 159 -4.47 -5.50 5.95
N VAL A 160 -3.88 -6.60 5.45
CA VAL A 160 -4.63 -7.72 4.85
C VAL A 160 -5.60 -8.32 5.86
N ALA A 161 -5.13 -8.65 7.07
CA ALA A 161 -5.96 -9.28 8.10
C ALA A 161 -7.14 -8.39 8.53
N VAL A 162 -6.90 -7.10 8.71
CA VAL A 162 -7.96 -6.13 9.04
C VAL A 162 -9.01 -6.06 7.94
N ARG A 163 -8.58 -6.05 6.68
CA ARG A 163 -9.49 -6.02 5.53
C ARG A 163 -10.31 -7.30 5.39
N GLN A 164 -9.68 -8.46 5.58
CA GLN A 164 -10.35 -9.76 5.55
C GLN A 164 -11.42 -9.86 6.65
N ALA A 165 -11.08 -9.50 7.88
CA ALA A 165 -12.03 -9.51 9.00
C ALA A 165 -13.23 -8.57 8.76
N ALA A 166 -13.00 -7.41 8.13
CA ALA A 166 -14.09 -6.50 7.77
C ALA A 166 -14.99 -7.10 6.68
N ALA A 167 -14.41 -7.76 5.66
CA ALA A 167 -15.17 -8.42 4.60
C ALA A 167 -16.00 -9.59 5.13
N GLU A 168 -15.41 -10.43 5.98
CA GLU A 168 -16.11 -11.56 6.63
C GLU A 168 -17.32 -11.08 7.46
N ARG A 169 -17.16 -9.98 8.22
CA ARG A 169 -18.26 -9.40 8.99
C ARG A 169 -19.38 -8.91 8.08
N ILE A 170 -19.07 -8.22 6.98
CA ILE A 170 -20.09 -7.77 6.01
C ILE A 170 -20.81 -8.98 5.40
N THR A 171 -20.09 -10.04 5.05
CA THR A 171 -20.69 -11.28 4.52
C THR A 171 -21.65 -11.89 5.55
N ALA A 172 -21.25 -12.04 6.81
CA ALA A 172 -22.10 -12.57 7.86
C ALA A 172 -23.36 -11.71 8.09
N ASP A 173 -23.23 -10.38 8.03
CA ASP A 173 -24.36 -9.46 8.16
C ASP A 173 -25.34 -9.61 6.96
N ILE A 174 -24.83 -9.79 5.75
CA ILE A 174 -25.64 -10.05 4.56
C ILE A 174 -26.36 -11.38 4.68
N ASP A 175 -25.67 -12.44 5.07
CA ASP A 175 -26.27 -13.78 5.24
C ASP A 175 -27.40 -13.75 6.27
N ALA A 176 -27.19 -13.10 7.41
CA ALA A 176 -28.21 -12.91 8.44
C ALA A 176 -29.43 -12.11 7.93
N LEU A 177 -29.20 -11.10 7.07
CA LEU A 177 -30.29 -10.38 6.42
C LEU A 177 -31.04 -11.26 5.42
N VAL A 178 -30.34 -12.03 4.59
CA VAL A 178 -30.95 -12.97 3.62
C VAL A 178 -31.82 -13.98 4.35
N GLU A 179 -31.34 -14.62 5.43
CA GLU A 179 -32.10 -15.56 6.23
C GLU A 179 -33.36 -14.91 6.81
N ARG A 180 -33.23 -13.70 7.35
CA ARG A 180 -34.33 -12.95 7.94
C ARG A 180 -35.44 -12.62 6.92
N PHE A 181 -35.07 -12.34 5.66
CA PHE A 181 -36.02 -12.01 4.59
C PHE A 181 -36.44 -13.21 3.76
N ALA A 182 -35.80 -14.38 3.86
CA ALA A 182 -36.17 -15.61 3.15
C ALA A 182 -37.63 -16.02 3.42
N VAL A 183 -38.15 -15.77 4.64
CA VAL A 183 -39.53 -16.03 5.02
C VAL A 183 -40.54 -15.23 4.19
N TYR A 184 -40.14 -14.09 3.65
CA TYR A 184 -40.98 -13.21 2.83
C TYR A 184 -40.81 -13.44 1.34
N ALA A 185 -39.75 -14.14 0.91
CA ALA A 185 -39.46 -14.41 -0.49
C ALA A 185 -40.03 -15.75 -1.00
N GLY A 186 -40.62 -16.56 -0.13
CA GLY A 186 -41.16 -17.89 -0.41
C GLY A 186 -42.71 -17.91 -0.48
N ALA A 187 -43.29 -17.09 -1.33
CA ALA A 187 -44.69 -17.19 -1.75
C ALA A 187 -44.77 -17.24 -3.29
#